data_d25e945031c266009d3fc9b23ecfd329
#
_entry.id   d25e945031c266009d3fc9b23ecfd329
#
_cell.length_a   1.000
_cell.length_b   1.000
_cell.length_c   1.000
_cell.angle_alpha   90.00
_cell.angle_beta   90.00
_cell.angle_gamma   90.00
#
_symmetry.space_group_name_H-M   'P 1'
#
loop_
_entity.id
_entity.type
_entity.pdbx_description
1 polymer ?
#
loop_
_entity_poly.entity_id
_entity_poly.type
_entity_poly.pdbx_seq_one_letter_code
_entity_poly.pdbx_strand_id
1 'polypeptide(L)'
;RVYEVYKILNKDFDLIINLQGDLPIFKKDLLEKTTKLFSDDSVDIGSAVCDLEDSEINDNNVVKARVVLDDQDEGFALDFMRTVDCTKNIYHHIGVYIYKPNVLKEFVSLLQSKREKERNLEQMRAMDNHYKIKLVKVGHNPPSVDTIEDLKKIRLHFKKNNF
;
A
#
# COMPACT_ATOMS: atom_id res chain seq x y z
N ARG A 1 13.14 -8.67 2.57
CA ARG A 1 14.09 -7.78 1.86
C ARG A 1 14.19 -6.41 2.55
N VAL A 2 13.10 -5.64 2.72
CA VAL A 2 13.15 -4.30 3.36
C VAL A 2 13.76 -4.37 4.76
N TYR A 3 13.34 -5.32 5.59
CA TYR A 3 13.91 -5.53 6.93
C TYR A 3 15.39 -5.94 6.90
N GLU A 4 15.83 -6.69 5.91
CA GLU A 4 17.25 -7.05 5.73
C GLU A 4 18.10 -5.81 5.48
N VAL A 5 17.64 -4.91 4.59
CA VAL A 5 18.30 -3.63 4.33
C VAL A 5 18.35 -2.78 5.59
N TYR A 6 17.22 -2.67 6.32
CA TYR A 6 17.17 -1.96 7.59
C TYR A 6 18.23 -2.47 8.59
N LYS A 7 18.37 -3.80 8.74
CA LYS A 7 19.41 -4.40 9.60
C LYS A 7 20.84 -4.07 9.15
N ILE A 8 21.08 -4.09 7.83
CA ILE A 8 22.41 -3.80 7.27
C ILE A 8 22.80 -2.35 7.52
N LEU A 9 21.84 -1.42 7.40
CA LEU A 9 22.09 0.00 7.64
C LEU A 9 22.46 0.30 9.09
N ASN A 10 22.00 -0.50 10.05
CA ASN A 10 22.26 -0.41 11.48
C ASN A 10 22.17 1.03 12.03
N LYS A 11 21.12 1.72 11.66
CA LYS A 11 20.79 3.09 12.08
C LYS A 11 19.38 3.14 12.64
N ASP A 12 19.15 4.08 13.53
CA ASP A 12 17.82 4.38 14.03
C ASP A 12 17.04 5.20 13.00
N PHE A 13 15.84 4.77 12.71
CA PHE A 13 14.88 5.46 11.86
C PHE A 13 13.54 5.51 12.58
N ASP A 14 12.82 6.61 12.44
CA ASP A 14 11.48 6.76 13.00
C ASP A 14 10.48 5.89 12.22
N LEU A 15 10.62 5.86 10.90
CA LEU A 15 9.74 5.11 9.99
C LEU A 15 10.55 4.43 8.88
N ILE A 16 10.03 3.30 8.39
CA ILE A 16 10.60 2.56 7.25
C ILE A 16 9.56 2.55 6.13
N ILE A 17 9.93 3.12 4.99
CA ILE A 17 9.08 3.17 3.80
C ILE A 17 9.46 2.05 2.84
N ASN A 18 8.51 1.18 2.53
CA ASN A 18 8.59 0.22 1.44
C ASN A 18 7.87 0.79 0.21
N LEU A 19 8.62 1.44 -0.65
CA LEU A 19 8.16 1.85 -1.97
C LEU A 19 8.51 0.74 -2.96
N GLN A 20 7.51 0.12 -3.56
CA GLN A 20 7.71 -1.03 -4.43
C GLN A 20 8.31 -0.60 -5.77
N GLY A 21 9.17 -1.45 -6.34
CA GLY A 21 9.89 -1.14 -7.58
C GLY A 21 9.01 -1.11 -8.84
N ASP A 22 7.79 -1.59 -8.74
CA ASP A 22 6.74 -1.52 -9.77
C ASP A 22 5.97 -0.19 -9.78
N LEU A 23 6.26 0.73 -8.85
CA LEU A 23 5.75 2.11 -8.81
C LEU A 23 6.83 3.11 -9.25
N PRO A 24 7.19 3.17 -10.54
CA PRO A 24 8.33 3.98 -11.02
C PRO A 24 8.04 5.49 -11.04
N ILE A 25 6.78 5.87 -10.98
CA ILE A 25 6.33 7.27 -10.99
C ILE A 25 5.28 7.45 -9.90
N PHE A 26 5.54 8.38 -8.99
CA PHE A 26 4.58 8.77 -7.96
C PHE A 26 4.74 10.25 -7.64
N LYS A 27 3.70 10.86 -7.13
CA LYS A 27 3.74 12.24 -6.65
C LYS A 27 4.22 12.28 -5.20
N LYS A 28 4.89 13.37 -4.85
CA LYS A 28 5.44 13.59 -3.50
C LYS A 28 4.36 13.51 -2.41
N ASP A 29 3.14 13.97 -2.71
CA ASP A 29 2.01 13.96 -1.77
C ASP A 29 1.63 12.55 -1.31
N LEU A 30 1.87 11.51 -2.11
CA LEU A 30 1.65 10.11 -1.71
C LEU A 30 2.45 9.78 -0.44
N LEU A 31 3.76 10.06 -0.45
CA LEU A 31 4.62 9.77 0.71
C LEU A 31 4.33 10.71 1.88
N GLU A 32 4.13 12.00 1.61
CA GLU A 32 3.84 13.00 2.65
C GLU A 32 2.56 12.67 3.41
N LYS A 33 1.46 12.38 2.70
CA LYS A 33 0.19 12.01 3.32
C LYS A 33 0.29 10.69 4.08
N THR A 34 0.92 9.67 3.47
CA THR A 34 1.05 8.36 4.13
C THR A 34 1.95 8.43 5.38
N THR A 35 3.01 9.24 5.36
CA THR A 35 3.86 9.46 6.53
C THR A 35 3.12 10.20 7.63
N LYS A 36 2.27 11.18 7.28
CA LYS A 36 1.48 11.95 8.24
C LYS A 36 0.52 11.09 9.07
N LEU A 37 0.10 9.91 8.58
CA LEU A 37 -0.73 8.98 9.34
C LEU A 37 -0.14 8.62 10.71
N PHE A 38 1.19 8.65 10.83
CA PHE A 38 1.90 8.31 12.08
C PHE A 38 1.91 9.42 13.12
N SER A 39 1.24 10.55 12.87
CA SER A 39 0.85 11.49 13.94
C SER A 39 -0.18 10.88 14.91
N ASP A 40 -0.83 9.80 14.53
CA ASP A 40 -1.67 8.95 15.36
C ASP A 40 -0.82 7.76 15.85
N ASP A 41 -0.50 7.76 17.13
CA ASP A 41 0.34 6.73 17.77
C ASP A 41 -0.23 5.32 17.67
N SER A 42 -1.54 5.18 17.45
CA SER A 42 -2.22 3.90 17.31
C SER A 42 -1.97 3.22 15.96
N VAL A 43 -1.36 3.89 14.99
CA VAL A 43 -1.05 3.35 13.67
C VAL A 43 0.19 2.46 13.75
N ASP A 44 0.07 1.22 13.29
CA ASP A 44 1.19 0.28 13.16
C ASP A 44 1.78 0.32 11.75
N ILE A 45 0.90 0.34 10.74
CA ILE A 45 1.25 0.32 9.32
C ILE A 45 0.45 1.41 8.61
N GLY A 46 1.13 2.25 7.82
CA GLY A 46 0.51 3.23 6.94
C GLY A 46 0.52 2.74 5.49
N SER A 47 -0.56 3.00 4.76
CA SER A 47 -0.65 2.76 3.32
C SER A 47 -1.59 3.78 2.67
N ALA A 48 -1.82 3.65 1.36
CA ALA A 48 -2.62 4.61 0.62
C ALA A 48 -3.68 3.94 -0.27
N VAL A 49 -4.72 4.69 -0.58
CA VAL A 49 -5.77 4.29 -1.53
C VAL A 49 -6.09 5.45 -2.47
N CYS A 50 -6.70 5.14 -3.60
CA CYS A 50 -7.34 6.12 -4.48
C CYS A 50 -8.72 5.63 -4.90
N ASP A 51 -9.45 6.45 -5.65
CA ASP A 51 -10.75 6.03 -6.17
C ASP A 51 -10.58 4.79 -7.05
N LEU A 52 -11.54 3.86 -6.92
CA LEU A 52 -11.60 2.66 -7.74
C LEU A 52 -12.31 2.99 -9.05
N GLU A 53 -11.68 2.72 -10.19
CA GLU A 53 -12.31 2.89 -11.50
C GLU A 53 -13.23 1.71 -11.83
N ASP A 54 -14.27 1.95 -12.62
CA ASP A 54 -15.22 0.90 -13.03
C ASP A 54 -14.54 -0.28 -13.74
N SER A 55 -13.49 0.01 -14.52
CA SER A 55 -12.65 -0.98 -15.20
C SER A 55 -11.89 -1.90 -14.25
N GLU A 56 -11.61 -1.43 -13.02
CA GLU A 56 -10.82 -2.15 -12.02
C GLU A 56 -11.67 -3.07 -11.13
N ILE A 57 -12.99 -2.88 -11.08
CA ILE A 57 -13.90 -3.62 -10.19
C ILE A 57 -13.70 -5.13 -10.36
N ASN A 58 -13.65 -5.59 -11.60
CA ASN A 58 -13.52 -7.01 -11.94
C ASN A 58 -12.09 -7.44 -12.29
N ASP A 59 -11.11 -6.53 -12.18
CA ASP A 59 -9.71 -6.89 -12.42
C ASP A 59 -9.09 -7.51 -11.17
N ASN A 60 -8.77 -8.79 -11.23
CA ASN A 60 -8.14 -9.53 -10.13
C ASN A 60 -6.67 -9.13 -9.86
N ASN A 61 -6.03 -8.39 -10.77
CA ASN A 61 -4.68 -7.88 -10.53
C ASN A 61 -4.72 -6.67 -9.59
N VAL A 62 -5.80 -5.89 -9.65
CA VAL A 62 -6.01 -4.74 -8.78
C VAL A 62 -6.43 -5.20 -7.38
N VAL A 63 -5.63 -4.82 -6.39
CA VAL A 63 -5.99 -5.02 -4.98
C VAL A 63 -6.93 -3.90 -4.54
N LYS A 64 -8.03 -4.27 -3.92
CA LYS A 64 -9.00 -3.34 -3.36
C LYS A 64 -8.89 -3.35 -1.85
N ALA A 65 -9.08 -2.17 -1.25
CA ALA A 65 -9.16 -2.00 0.20
C ALA A 65 -10.57 -1.54 0.59
N ARG A 66 -11.13 -2.13 1.64
CA ARG A 66 -12.35 -1.62 2.28
C ARG A 66 -11.97 -0.74 3.45
N VAL A 67 -12.42 0.51 3.43
CA VAL A 67 -12.15 1.49 4.47
C VAL A 67 -13.28 2.51 4.55
N VAL A 68 -13.64 2.92 5.75
CA VAL A 68 -14.51 4.09 5.96
C VAL A 68 -13.59 5.27 6.22
N LEU A 69 -13.59 6.22 5.30
CA LEU A 69 -12.77 7.43 5.40
C LEU A 69 -13.49 8.50 6.22
N ASP A 70 -12.73 9.24 6.99
CA ASP A 70 -13.16 10.41 7.73
C ASP A 70 -13.09 11.70 6.87
N ASP A 71 -13.33 12.86 7.49
CA ASP A 71 -13.29 14.18 6.82
C ASP A 71 -11.85 14.59 6.36
N GLN A 72 -10.83 13.85 6.77
CA GLN A 72 -9.44 14.04 6.35
C GLN A 72 -9.01 13.05 5.27
N ASP A 73 -9.95 12.28 4.71
CA ASP A 73 -9.67 11.18 3.79
C ASP A 73 -8.79 10.07 4.40
N GLU A 74 -8.89 9.84 5.72
CA GLU A 74 -8.13 8.81 6.44
C GLU A 74 -9.07 7.77 7.07
N GLY A 75 -8.60 6.53 7.23
CA GLY A 75 -9.37 5.50 7.93
C GLY A 75 -8.59 4.21 8.14
N PHE A 76 -9.00 3.41 9.13
CA PHE A 76 -8.41 2.09 9.32
C PHE A 76 -8.97 1.08 8.31
N ALA A 77 -8.08 0.30 7.72
CA ALA A 77 -8.44 -0.77 6.79
C ALA A 77 -9.34 -1.80 7.50
N LEU A 78 -10.46 -2.12 6.87
CA LEU A 78 -11.39 -3.15 7.32
C LEU A 78 -11.14 -4.49 6.63
N ASP A 79 -10.70 -4.46 5.37
CA ASP A 79 -10.35 -5.66 4.61
C ASP A 79 -9.54 -5.32 3.35
N PHE A 80 -8.85 -6.32 2.79
CA PHE A 80 -8.23 -6.27 1.47
C PHE A 80 -8.65 -7.47 0.64
N MET A 81 -8.95 -7.23 -0.65
CA MET A 81 -9.51 -8.23 -1.53
C MET A 81 -9.14 -7.98 -3.01
N ARG A 82 -9.31 -9.00 -3.84
CA ARG A 82 -9.15 -8.86 -5.30
C ARG A 82 -10.50 -8.81 -6.03
N THR A 83 -11.53 -9.43 -5.45
CA THR A 83 -12.90 -9.43 -5.97
C THR A 83 -13.82 -8.72 -4.99
N VAL A 84 -14.83 -8.03 -5.49
CA VAL A 84 -15.79 -7.28 -4.67
C VAL A 84 -17.22 -7.57 -5.11
N ASP A 85 -18.11 -7.74 -4.14
CA ASP A 85 -19.55 -7.91 -4.39
C ASP A 85 -20.29 -6.56 -4.30
N CYS A 86 -19.68 -5.55 -3.70
CA CYS A 86 -20.25 -4.23 -3.49
C CYS A 86 -19.13 -3.20 -3.43
N THR A 87 -19.29 -2.09 -4.12
CA THR A 87 -18.27 -1.02 -4.24
C THR A 87 -18.32 0.03 -3.12
N LYS A 88 -19.29 -0.06 -2.20
CA LYS A 88 -19.39 0.90 -1.09
C LYS A 88 -18.17 0.82 -0.17
N ASN A 89 -17.52 1.96 0.04
CA ASN A 89 -16.30 2.09 0.85
C ASN A 89 -15.15 1.18 0.36
N ILE A 90 -15.10 0.92 -0.95
CA ILE A 90 -14.05 0.17 -1.62
C ILE A 90 -13.23 1.13 -2.47
N TYR A 91 -11.91 1.01 -2.35
CA TYR A 91 -10.94 1.85 -3.02
C TYR A 91 -9.85 1.00 -3.67
N HIS A 92 -9.19 1.53 -4.69
CA HIS A 92 -7.97 0.93 -5.22
C HIS A 92 -6.84 1.09 -4.19
N HIS A 93 -6.21 -0.01 -3.80
CA HIS A 93 -5.11 0.00 -2.85
C HIS A 93 -3.77 0.24 -3.57
N ILE A 94 -3.03 1.24 -3.13
CA ILE A 94 -1.70 1.58 -3.66
C ILE A 94 -0.64 0.86 -2.82
N GLY A 95 0.24 0.09 -3.47
CA GLY A 95 1.24 -0.79 -2.85
C GLY A 95 2.41 -0.07 -2.18
N VAL A 96 2.18 1.06 -1.51
CA VAL A 96 3.16 1.70 -0.64
C VAL A 96 2.87 1.34 0.81
N TYR A 97 3.91 0.98 1.58
CA TYR A 97 3.75 0.66 3.00
C TYR A 97 4.78 1.40 3.83
N ILE A 98 4.33 1.96 4.93
CA ILE A 98 5.18 2.59 5.93
C ILE A 98 5.01 1.85 7.25
N TYR A 99 6.10 1.57 7.92
CA TYR A 99 6.14 0.80 9.16
C TYR A 99 6.90 1.54 10.26
N LYS A 100 6.46 1.40 11.50
CA LYS A 100 7.35 1.58 12.65
C LYS A 100 8.42 0.48 12.64
N PRO A 101 9.69 0.74 12.97
CA PRO A 101 10.77 -0.28 12.90
C PRO A 101 10.49 -1.55 13.71
N ASN A 102 9.92 -1.41 14.91
CA ASN A 102 9.53 -2.53 15.76
C ASN A 102 8.41 -3.38 15.11
N VAL A 103 7.41 -2.72 14.52
CA VAL A 103 6.30 -3.40 13.82
C VAL A 103 6.84 -4.18 12.62
N LEU A 104 7.74 -3.60 11.81
CA LEU A 104 8.36 -4.31 10.69
C LEU A 104 9.15 -5.54 11.16
N LYS A 105 9.91 -5.40 12.26
CA LYS A 105 10.67 -6.49 12.85
C LYS A 105 9.78 -7.65 13.28
N GLU A 106 8.68 -7.36 13.94
CA GLU A 106 7.70 -8.35 14.38
C GLU A 106 6.99 -8.98 13.19
N PHE A 107 6.48 -8.15 12.26
CA PHE A 107 5.75 -8.60 11.08
C PHE A 107 6.52 -9.62 10.24
N VAL A 108 7.83 -9.41 10.02
CA VAL A 108 8.63 -10.37 9.22
C VAL A 108 8.90 -11.69 9.94
N SER A 109 8.69 -11.75 11.25
CA SER A 109 8.80 -12.99 12.03
C SER A 109 7.51 -13.81 12.08
N LEU A 110 6.38 -13.23 11.68
CA LEU A 110 5.09 -13.91 11.68
C LEU A 110 5.04 -15.00 10.62
N LEU A 111 4.37 -16.10 10.97
CA LEU A 111 4.02 -17.13 10.00
C LEU A 111 2.93 -16.59 9.06
N GLN A 112 2.94 -17.07 7.82
CA GLN A 112 1.90 -16.72 6.86
C GLN A 112 0.52 -17.14 7.39
N SER A 113 -0.40 -16.20 7.38
CA SER A 113 -1.77 -16.41 7.84
C SER A 113 -2.61 -17.17 6.80
N LYS A 114 -3.77 -17.69 7.25
CA LYS A 114 -4.69 -18.40 6.36
C LYS A 114 -5.21 -17.47 5.25
N ARG A 115 -5.71 -16.26 5.62
CA ARG A 115 -6.25 -15.30 4.64
C ARG A 115 -5.18 -14.77 3.69
N GLU A 116 -3.93 -14.62 4.17
CA GLU A 116 -2.81 -14.25 3.30
C GLU A 116 -2.61 -15.27 2.17
N LYS A 117 -2.60 -16.56 2.52
CA LYS A 117 -2.43 -17.64 1.53
C LYS A 117 -3.60 -17.77 0.57
N GLU A 118 -4.83 -17.68 1.10
CA GLU A 118 -6.07 -17.79 0.31
C GLU A 118 -6.22 -16.65 -0.70
N ARG A 119 -5.86 -15.41 -0.29
CA ARG A 119 -6.04 -14.22 -1.12
C ARG A 119 -4.78 -13.80 -1.88
N ASN A 120 -3.64 -14.40 -1.55
CA ASN A 120 -2.30 -13.99 -2.01
C ASN A 120 -2.05 -12.50 -1.75
N LEU A 121 -2.32 -12.06 -0.51
CA LEU A 121 -2.21 -10.69 -0.05
C LEU A 121 -1.47 -10.65 1.28
N GLU A 122 -0.20 -10.19 1.26
CA GLU A 122 0.70 -10.19 2.43
C GLU A 122 0.16 -9.36 3.60
N GLN A 123 -0.51 -8.23 3.32
CA GLN A 123 -1.10 -7.37 4.34
C GLN A 123 -2.18 -8.07 5.18
N MET A 124 -2.76 -9.17 4.69
CA MET A 124 -3.69 -9.97 5.49
C MET A 124 -3.03 -10.59 6.70
N ARG A 125 -1.73 -10.94 6.62
CA ARG A 125 -0.95 -11.41 7.77
C ARG A 125 -0.92 -10.38 8.90
N ALA A 126 -0.75 -9.10 8.56
CA ALA A 126 -0.78 -8.03 9.55
C ALA A 126 -2.17 -7.92 10.20
N MET A 127 -3.23 -7.90 9.39
CA MET A 127 -4.60 -7.81 9.91
C MET A 127 -4.97 -9.02 10.77
N ASP A 128 -4.56 -10.23 10.39
CA ASP A 128 -4.82 -11.47 11.15
C ASP A 128 -4.08 -11.52 12.49
N ASN A 129 -3.03 -10.71 12.63
CA ASN A 129 -2.29 -10.51 13.86
C ASN A 129 -2.61 -9.18 14.56
N HIS A 130 -3.76 -8.58 14.23
CA HIS A 130 -4.32 -7.39 14.88
C HIS A 130 -3.51 -6.09 14.71
N TYR A 131 -2.56 -6.03 13.76
CA TYR A 131 -1.92 -4.77 13.43
C TYR A 131 -2.91 -3.81 12.77
N LYS A 132 -2.85 -2.56 13.19
CA LYS A 132 -3.72 -1.49 12.69
C LYS A 132 -3.10 -0.87 11.45
N ILE A 133 -3.69 -1.15 10.28
CA ILE A 133 -3.32 -0.55 9.01
C ILE A 133 -4.21 0.66 8.79
N LYS A 134 -3.63 1.86 8.79
CA LYS A 134 -4.35 3.10 8.46
C LYS A 134 -4.07 3.48 7.01
N LEU A 135 -5.11 3.89 6.32
CA LEU A 135 -5.08 4.26 4.90
C LEU A 135 -5.37 5.75 4.75
N VAL A 136 -4.71 6.40 3.81
CA VAL A 136 -5.05 7.75 3.37
C VAL A 136 -5.44 7.75 1.91
N LYS A 137 -6.49 8.49 1.56
CA LYS A 137 -6.89 8.66 0.17
C LYS A 137 -6.03 9.72 -0.50
N VAL A 138 -5.50 9.37 -1.68
CA VAL A 138 -4.80 10.29 -2.57
C VAL A 138 -5.61 10.51 -3.84
N GLY A 139 -5.47 11.69 -4.44
CA GLY A 139 -6.27 12.11 -5.60
C GLY A 139 -5.83 11.51 -6.94
N HIS A 140 -4.95 10.50 -6.95
CA HIS A 140 -4.44 9.89 -8.18
C HIS A 140 -3.96 8.48 -7.94
N ASN A 141 -4.10 7.63 -8.96
CA ASN A 141 -3.50 6.32 -9.00
C ASN A 141 -2.10 6.42 -9.64
N PRO A 142 -1.00 6.15 -8.91
CA PRO A 142 0.32 6.12 -9.52
C PRO A 142 0.39 4.94 -10.51
N PRO A 143 0.94 5.13 -11.72
CA PRO A 143 1.05 4.04 -12.68
C PRO A 143 1.99 2.95 -12.18
N SER A 144 1.51 1.71 -12.15
CA SER A 144 2.29 0.51 -11.84
C SER A 144 2.79 -0.18 -13.11
N VAL A 145 3.79 -1.05 -12.97
CA VAL A 145 4.32 -1.88 -14.05
C VAL A 145 4.13 -3.35 -13.69
N ASP A 146 2.98 -3.88 -14.04
CA ASP A 146 2.63 -5.29 -13.82
C ASP A 146 2.78 -6.13 -15.10
N THR A 147 2.69 -5.48 -16.27
CA THR A 147 2.74 -6.11 -17.59
C THR A 147 3.81 -5.48 -18.50
N ILE A 148 4.12 -6.16 -19.61
CA ILE A 148 5.02 -5.62 -20.67
C ILE A 148 4.41 -4.37 -21.30
N GLU A 149 3.09 -4.31 -21.41
CA GLU A 149 2.34 -3.16 -21.92
C GLU A 149 2.50 -1.94 -21.03
N ASP A 150 2.44 -2.12 -19.71
CA ASP A 150 2.67 -1.04 -18.73
C ASP A 150 4.11 -0.54 -18.81
N LEU A 151 5.08 -1.45 -18.91
CA LEU A 151 6.47 -1.08 -19.09
C LEU A 151 6.68 -0.22 -20.35
N LYS A 152 6.01 -0.54 -21.47
CA LYS A 152 6.07 0.26 -22.70
C LYS A 152 5.48 1.66 -22.48
N LYS A 153 4.34 1.77 -21.78
CA LYS A 153 3.72 3.07 -21.46
C LYS A 153 4.65 3.92 -20.60
N ILE A 154 5.24 3.35 -19.56
CA ILE A 154 6.17 4.04 -18.67
C ILE A 154 7.43 4.51 -19.42
N ARG A 155 8.01 3.67 -20.27
CA ARG A 155 9.15 4.07 -21.11
C ARG A 155 8.82 5.23 -22.05
N LEU A 156 7.61 5.25 -22.60
CA LEU A 156 7.15 6.37 -23.44
C LEU A 156 6.97 7.65 -22.61
N HIS A 157 6.46 7.53 -21.38
CA HIS A 157 6.32 8.66 -20.46
C HIS A 157 7.69 9.31 -20.16
N PHE A 158 8.70 8.52 -19.80
CA PHE A 158 10.05 9.04 -19.52
C PHE A 158 10.68 9.68 -20.77
N LYS A 159 10.53 9.08 -21.94
CA LYS A 159 11.04 9.67 -23.20
C LYS A 159 10.41 11.02 -23.52
N LYS A 160 9.10 11.20 -23.26
CA LYS A 160 8.39 12.48 -23.52
C LYS A 160 8.79 13.59 -22.54
N ASN A 161 9.20 13.24 -21.33
CA ASN A 161 9.53 14.20 -20.28
C ASN A 161 11.04 14.42 -20.12
N ASN A 162 11.88 13.95 -21.07
CA ASN A 162 13.34 14.12 -21.09
C ASN A 162 14.06 13.61 -19.80
N PHE A 163 13.56 12.50 -19.22
CA PHE A 163 14.28 11.75 -18.20
C PHE A 163 15.07 10.59 -18.82
#